data_7027ec5065cd7411b1e2f62229fe407f
#
_entry.id   7027ec5065cd7411b1e2f62229fe407f
#
_cell.length_a   1.000
_cell.length_b   1.000
_cell.length_c   1.000
_cell.angle_alpha   90.00
_cell.angle_beta   90.00
_cell.angle_gamma   90.00
#
_symmetry.space_group_name_H-M   'P 1'
#
loop_
_entity.id
_entity.type
_entity.pdbx_description
1 polymer ?
#
loop_
_entity_poly.entity_id
_entity_poly.type
_entity_poly.pdbx_seq_one_letter_code
_entity_poly.pdbx_strand_id
1 'polypeptide(L)'
;MRVAAIDQGTTSTRCLVVEDGGQAQTVAAIRHTQFHPAPGWVEHDPEELLRNIVTVLKKGRSADAIAIANQGESCLAWDAVTGEPLSRVIVWQDARTADVLAELDAGAGARSKAVSGLPLDPYFSASKLAWLMRNVPAVKSALSAGRLRLGTTDAFFLDRLCGSFSTDVATASRTGLLDLDRQVWSPEMCALHGVPIECLPPIAPVDASFGFIGGTPVKVSIVDQQAALYGHGCRRPGDCKITFGTGAFLLAVAGSERPLEGDLLPTVAWQRHHERPVFALEGGVYDAGAAIEWARTIGLFSSVEELDAFDGCSALGRGIAFVPALSGLAAPHWDRHAAPVFIGMDHATDRRDMVRAVLEGIAMLTVGLINAAADVIHTEGAISIDGGLSQSTYFARFLASACERRIIVPATHELTALGLAELCGVDTAAARVATSTYIPDGSVTTSHHERFARALACARDWRSASRKPAHQGLAER
;
A
#
# COMPACT_ATOMS: atom_id res chain seq x y z
N MET A 1 -10.32 -22.80 -16.51
CA MET A 1 -8.88 -22.63 -16.21
C MET A 1 -8.71 -22.54 -14.69
N ARG A 2 -7.64 -23.13 -14.16
CA ARG A 2 -7.34 -23.16 -12.73
C ARG A 2 -6.03 -22.43 -12.47
N VAL A 3 -6.04 -21.41 -11.62
CA VAL A 3 -4.88 -20.56 -11.32
C VAL A 3 -4.43 -20.73 -9.87
N ALA A 4 -3.13 -20.97 -9.66
CA ALA A 4 -2.50 -20.86 -8.36
C ALA A 4 -2.08 -19.39 -8.16
N ALA A 5 -2.87 -18.65 -7.41
CA ALA A 5 -2.63 -17.27 -7.04
C ALA A 5 -1.75 -17.22 -5.77
N ILE A 6 -0.54 -16.71 -5.91
CA ILE A 6 0.39 -16.49 -4.79
C ILE A 6 0.26 -15.06 -4.33
N ASP A 7 -0.13 -14.88 -3.08
CA ASP A 7 -0.15 -13.59 -2.40
C ASP A 7 1.02 -13.55 -1.41
N GLN A 8 2.11 -12.89 -1.82
CA GLN A 8 3.30 -12.70 -0.98
C GLN A 8 3.22 -11.32 -0.32
N GLY A 9 2.51 -11.23 0.79
CA GLY A 9 2.32 -10.01 1.56
C GLY A 9 3.40 -9.79 2.62
N THR A 10 3.20 -8.77 3.46
CA THR A 10 4.18 -8.35 4.48
C THR A 10 4.34 -9.35 5.63
N THR A 11 3.30 -10.10 5.99
CA THR A 11 3.33 -10.99 7.16
C THR A 11 3.26 -12.47 6.83
N SER A 12 2.83 -12.80 5.61
CA SER A 12 2.62 -14.18 5.18
C SER A 12 2.67 -14.34 3.67
N THR A 13 2.98 -15.54 3.24
CA THR A 13 2.84 -16.01 1.86
C THR A 13 1.66 -16.98 1.81
N ARG A 14 0.68 -16.71 0.94
CA ARG A 14 -0.51 -17.54 0.76
C ARG A 14 -0.56 -18.09 -0.67
N CYS A 15 -1.12 -19.27 -0.82
CA CYS A 15 -1.52 -19.82 -2.13
C CYS A 15 -3.02 -20.04 -2.10
N LEU A 16 -3.70 -19.47 -3.06
CA LEU A 16 -5.10 -19.70 -3.31
C LEU A 16 -5.26 -20.35 -4.69
N VAL A 17 -6.18 -21.28 -4.80
CA VAL A 17 -6.56 -21.82 -6.09
C VAL A 17 -7.87 -21.17 -6.49
N VAL A 18 -7.88 -20.57 -7.69
CA VAL A 18 -9.05 -19.89 -8.26
C VAL A 18 -9.41 -20.58 -9.59
N GLU A 19 -10.69 -20.92 -9.72
CA GLU A 19 -11.26 -21.57 -10.90
C GLU A 19 -12.31 -20.67 -11.58
N ASP A 20 -12.73 -21.05 -12.78
CA ASP A 20 -13.82 -20.36 -13.48
C ASP A 20 -15.07 -20.30 -12.60
N GLY A 21 -15.70 -19.11 -12.58
CA GLY A 21 -16.74 -18.77 -11.60
C GLY A 21 -16.20 -18.05 -10.36
N GLY A 22 -14.88 -17.90 -10.22
CA GLY A 22 -14.22 -17.08 -9.21
C GLY A 22 -14.23 -17.66 -7.79
N GLN A 23 -14.49 -18.97 -7.63
CA GLN A 23 -14.31 -19.62 -6.33
C GLN A 23 -12.83 -19.64 -5.98
N ALA A 24 -12.45 -18.91 -4.94
CA ALA A 24 -11.09 -18.87 -4.39
C ALA A 24 -11.00 -19.75 -3.14
N GLN A 25 -10.10 -20.71 -3.16
CA GLN A 25 -9.83 -21.58 -2.01
C GLN A 25 -8.39 -21.37 -1.54
N THR A 26 -8.22 -20.93 -0.30
CA THR A 26 -6.89 -20.92 0.33
C THR A 26 -6.43 -22.34 0.57
N VAL A 27 -5.36 -22.75 -0.12
CA VAL A 27 -4.79 -24.10 -0.01
C VAL A 27 -3.61 -24.15 0.94
N ALA A 28 -2.93 -23.02 1.15
CA ALA A 28 -1.85 -22.89 2.12
C ALA A 28 -1.60 -21.43 2.49
N ALA A 29 -1.18 -21.23 3.74
CA ALA A 29 -0.70 -19.94 4.24
C ALA A 29 0.48 -20.19 5.20
N ILE A 30 1.56 -19.45 5.05
CA ILE A 30 2.76 -19.56 5.87
C ILE A 30 3.17 -18.16 6.30
N ARG A 31 3.24 -17.93 7.61
CA ARG A 31 3.82 -16.70 8.16
C ARG A 31 5.34 -16.72 7.98
N HIS A 32 5.93 -15.55 7.83
CA HIS A 32 7.38 -15.39 7.81
C HIS A 32 7.85 -14.40 8.89
N THR A 33 9.14 -14.47 9.17
CA THR A 33 9.76 -13.69 10.24
C THR A 33 9.99 -12.26 9.77
N GLN A 34 9.58 -11.30 10.58
CA GLN A 34 10.02 -9.90 10.44
C GLN A 34 11.18 -9.64 11.41
N PHE A 35 12.21 -8.98 10.92
CA PHE A 35 13.37 -8.58 11.71
C PHE A 35 13.35 -7.06 11.89
N HIS A 36 13.64 -6.61 13.10
CA HIS A 36 13.74 -5.20 13.46
C HIS A 36 15.11 -4.90 14.04
N PRO A 37 16.19 -4.84 13.21
CA PRO A 37 17.57 -4.72 13.70
C PRO A 37 17.89 -3.39 14.38
N ALA A 38 17.12 -2.33 14.06
CA ALA A 38 17.23 -1.02 14.70
C ALA A 38 15.85 -0.31 14.68
N PRO A 39 15.64 0.76 15.45
CA PRO A 39 14.42 1.56 15.38
C PRO A 39 14.15 2.03 13.95
N GLY A 40 12.93 1.79 13.47
CA GLY A 40 12.50 2.14 12.11
C GLY A 40 13.03 1.22 10.99
N TRP A 41 13.79 0.16 11.32
CA TRP A 41 14.25 -0.82 10.36
C TRP A 41 13.35 -2.03 10.34
N VAL A 42 13.01 -2.50 9.14
CA VAL A 42 12.16 -3.70 8.93
C VAL A 42 12.76 -4.53 7.81
N GLU A 43 13.06 -5.80 8.09
CA GLU A 43 13.70 -6.70 7.14
C GLU A 43 13.01 -8.06 7.09
N HIS A 44 13.11 -8.74 5.93
CA HIS A 44 12.78 -10.16 5.77
C HIS A 44 14.00 -10.97 5.30
N ASP A 45 13.96 -12.29 5.56
CA ASP A 45 14.87 -13.24 4.96
C ASP A 45 14.40 -13.62 3.54
N PRO A 46 15.13 -13.26 2.48
CA PRO A 46 14.73 -13.54 1.11
C PRO A 46 14.62 -15.05 0.83
N GLU A 47 15.46 -15.87 1.44
CA GLU A 47 15.41 -17.33 1.27
C GLU A 47 14.19 -17.94 2.01
N GLU A 48 13.75 -17.36 3.12
CA GLU A 48 12.50 -17.77 3.77
C GLU A 48 11.31 -17.47 2.87
N LEU A 49 11.25 -16.29 2.25
CA LEU A 49 10.18 -15.92 1.32
C LEU A 49 10.13 -16.89 0.12
N LEU A 50 11.27 -17.20 -0.50
CA LEU A 50 11.35 -18.20 -1.60
C LEU A 50 10.88 -19.58 -1.15
N ARG A 51 11.37 -20.07 0.00
CA ARG A 51 10.96 -21.37 0.55
C ARG A 51 9.46 -21.40 0.80
N ASN A 52 8.87 -20.31 1.29
CA ASN A 52 7.44 -20.20 1.54
C ASN A 52 6.65 -20.28 0.22
N ILE A 53 7.05 -19.53 -0.83
CA ILE A 53 6.42 -19.59 -2.16
C ILE A 53 6.46 -21.04 -2.70
N VAL A 54 7.61 -21.69 -2.70
CA VAL A 54 7.76 -23.08 -3.16
C VAL A 54 6.89 -24.05 -2.35
N THR A 55 6.82 -23.83 -1.03
CA THR A 55 6.06 -24.71 -0.13
C THR A 55 4.55 -24.56 -0.34
N VAL A 56 4.04 -23.34 -0.46
CA VAL A 56 2.60 -23.14 -0.70
C VAL A 56 2.19 -23.59 -2.11
N LEU A 57 3.05 -23.41 -3.13
CA LEU A 57 2.81 -23.89 -4.48
C LEU A 57 2.70 -25.42 -4.55
N LYS A 58 3.45 -26.16 -3.74
CA LYS A 58 3.31 -27.63 -3.67
C LYS A 58 1.90 -28.08 -3.28
N LYS A 59 1.12 -27.25 -2.62
CA LYS A 59 -0.29 -27.52 -2.27
C LYS A 59 -1.26 -27.18 -3.42
N GLY A 60 -0.88 -26.23 -4.31
CA GLY A 60 -1.65 -25.82 -5.49
C GLY A 60 -1.31 -26.59 -6.78
N ARG A 61 -0.72 -27.77 -6.71
CA ARG A 61 -0.05 -28.53 -7.81
C ARG A 61 -0.89 -28.84 -9.06
N SER A 62 -2.19 -28.66 -9.06
CA SER A 62 -3.03 -28.97 -10.23
C SER A 62 -3.46 -27.70 -10.99
N ALA A 63 -2.72 -26.60 -10.85
CA ALA A 63 -3.04 -25.37 -11.56
C ALA A 63 -2.50 -25.36 -12.99
N ASP A 64 -3.27 -24.76 -13.90
CA ASP A 64 -2.89 -24.55 -15.29
C ASP A 64 -1.93 -23.36 -15.45
N ALA A 65 -1.94 -22.43 -14.48
CA ALA A 65 -1.09 -21.26 -14.45
C ALA A 65 -0.79 -20.83 -13.00
N ILE A 66 0.33 -20.11 -12.83
CA ILE A 66 0.72 -19.43 -11.59
C ILE A 66 0.62 -17.94 -11.83
N ALA A 67 0.12 -17.20 -10.82
CA ALA A 67 0.14 -15.75 -10.76
C ALA A 67 0.72 -15.32 -9.41
N ILE A 68 1.57 -14.31 -9.40
CA ILE A 68 2.27 -13.85 -8.20
C ILE A 68 1.93 -12.39 -7.93
N ALA A 69 1.41 -12.12 -6.75
CA ALA A 69 1.38 -10.78 -6.18
C ALA A 69 2.48 -10.64 -5.14
N ASN A 70 3.24 -9.56 -5.21
CA ASN A 70 4.30 -9.24 -4.26
C ASN A 70 3.94 -8.01 -3.42
N GLN A 71 4.48 -7.95 -2.22
CA GLN A 71 4.47 -6.72 -1.43
C GLN A 71 5.27 -5.64 -2.17
N GLY A 72 4.64 -4.50 -2.47
CA GLY A 72 5.27 -3.40 -3.20
C GLY A 72 6.50 -2.83 -2.46
N GLU A 73 7.33 -2.06 -3.15
CA GLU A 73 8.45 -1.25 -2.68
C GLU A 73 9.56 -2.00 -1.90
N SER A 74 9.30 -3.24 -1.47
CA SER A 74 10.27 -4.07 -0.76
C SER A 74 11.35 -4.56 -1.72
N CYS A 75 12.62 -4.38 -1.37
CA CYS A 75 13.72 -4.53 -2.32
C CYS A 75 14.96 -5.18 -1.69
N LEU A 76 15.83 -5.73 -2.53
CA LEU A 76 17.06 -6.40 -2.11
C LEU A 76 18.12 -6.38 -3.21
N ALA A 77 19.29 -6.92 -2.87
CA ALA A 77 20.40 -7.17 -3.78
C ALA A 77 20.78 -8.65 -3.79
N TRP A 78 21.16 -9.19 -4.96
CA TRP A 78 21.64 -10.58 -5.10
C TRP A 78 22.69 -10.71 -6.19
N ASP A 79 23.40 -11.84 -6.18
CA ASP A 79 24.43 -12.14 -7.17
C ASP A 79 23.84 -12.72 -8.46
N ALA A 80 24.15 -12.14 -9.60
CA ALA A 80 23.62 -12.52 -10.90
C ALA A 80 24.05 -13.94 -11.34
N VAL A 81 25.17 -14.47 -10.84
CA VAL A 81 25.74 -15.76 -11.25
C VAL A 81 25.27 -16.87 -10.32
N THR A 82 25.34 -16.64 -9.00
CA THR A 82 24.96 -17.67 -8.02
C THR A 82 23.48 -17.62 -7.67
N GLY A 83 22.82 -16.46 -7.88
CA GLY A 83 21.46 -16.19 -7.43
C GLY A 83 21.37 -15.98 -5.90
N GLU A 84 22.47 -16.02 -5.16
CA GLU A 84 22.46 -15.87 -3.71
C GLU A 84 22.13 -14.44 -3.28
N PRO A 85 21.27 -14.25 -2.27
CA PRO A 85 21.01 -12.92 -1.73
C PRO A 85 22.28 -12.33 -1.12
N LEU A 86 22.58 -11.09 -1.46
CA LEU A 86 23.69 -10.32 -0.89
C LEU A 86 23.23 -9.43 0.27
N SER A 87 21.91 -9.31 0.45
CA SER A 87 21.28 -8.56 1.54
C SER A 87 20.01 -9.24 2.00
N ARG A 88 19.50 -8.82 3.16
CA ARG A 88 18.08 -9.03 3.50
C ARG A 88 17.19 -8.19 2.58
N VAL A 89 15.92 -8.55 2.50
CA VAL A 89 14.88 -7.67 1.91
C VAL A 89 14.68 -6.49 2.86
N ILE A 90 14.85 -5.27 2.37
CA ILE A 90 14.42 -4.07 3.08
C ILE A 90 12.94 -3.86 2.75
N VAL A 91 12.08 -3.93 3.76
CA VAL A 91 10.62 -3.89 3.61
C VAL A 91 10.14 -2.46 3.34
N TRP A 92 8.99 -2.30 2.70
CA TRP A 92 8.39 -0.99 2.40
C TRP A 92 8.23 -0.07 3.64
N GLN A 93 7.97 -0.64 4.82
CA GLN A 93 7.81 0.07 6.09
C GLN A 93 9.11 0.65 6.65
N ASP A 94 10.25 0.23 6.12
CA ASP A 94 11.58 0.62 6.61
C ASP A 94 11.88 2.09 6.33
N ALA A 95 12.29 2.81 7.36
CA ALA A 95 12.54 4.25 7.30
C ALA A 95 14.04 4.62 7.41
N ARG A 96 14.98 3.63 7.29
CA ARG A 96 16.45 3.84 7.49
C ARG A 96 17.07 4.90 6.59
N THR A 97 16.39 5.26 5.49
CA THR A 97 16.92 6.22 4.50
C THR A 97 16.33 7.63 4.65
N ALA A 98 15.52 7.88 5.69
CA ALA A 98 14.84 9.17 5.87
C ALA A 98 15.83 10.35 5.95
N ASP A 99 16.91 10.21 6.74
CA ASP A 99 17.91 11.27 6.93
C ASP A 99 18.66 11.56 5.62
N VAL A 100 19.04 10.51 4.87
CA VAL A 100 19.73 10.66 3.57
C VAL A 100 18.86 11.38 2.55
N LEU A 101 17.56 11.10 2.52
CA LEU A 101 16.63 11.79 1.62
C LEU A 101 16.44 13.26 2.01
N ALA A 102 16.49 13.59 3.30
CA ALA A 102 16.40 14.96 3.78
C ALA A 102 17.63 15.82 3.41
N GLU A 103 18.77 15.19 3.11
CA GLU A 103 20.01 15.85 2.69
C GLU A 103 20.05 16.16 1.18
N LEU A 104 19.12 15.63 0.38
CA LEU A 104 19.07 15.90 -1.05
C LEU A 104 18.72 17.37 -1.33
N ASP A 105 19.14 17.87 -2.49
CA ASP A 105 18.90 19.26 -2.88
C ASP A 105 17.41 19.60 -2.94
N ALA A 106 17.08 20.89 -2.72
CA ALA A 106 15.69 21.36 -2.65
C ALA A 106 14.87 21.10 -3.92
N GLY A 107 15.51 20.89 -5.07
CA GLY A 107 14.86 20.58 -6.34
C GLY A 107 14.62 19.08 -6.56
N ALA A 108 15.27 18.21 -5.78
CA ALA A 108 15.19 16.75 -5.98
C ALA A 108 13.77 16.22 -5.81
N GLY A 109 13.02 16.73 -4.84
CA GLY A 109 11.63 16.34 -4.61
C GLY A 109 10.70 16.69 -5.78
N ALA A 110 10.87 17.88 -6.36
CA ALA A 110 10.11 18.29 -7.55
C ALA A 110 10.45 17.42 -8.77
N ARG A 111 11.74 17.12 -8.98
CA ARG A 111 12.18 16.22 -10.06
C ARG A 111 11.61 14.82 -9.88
N SER A 112 11.66 14.26 -8.66
CA SER A 112 11.10 12.95 -8.35
C SER A 112 9.60 12.88 -8.69
N LYS A 113 8.81 13.85 -8.24
CA LYS A 113 7.38 13.95 -8.57
C LYS A 113 7.14 14.11 -10.09
N ALA A 114 7.93 14.93 -10.76
CA ALA A 114 7.77 15.15 -12.20
C ALA A 114 8.03 13.88 -13.01
N VAL A 115 9.07 13.12 -12.69
CA VAL A 115 9.48 11.93 -13.45
C VAL A 115 8.74 10.68 -12.99
N SER A 116 8.83 10.34 -11.71
CA SER A 116 8.29 9.08 -11.17
C SER A 116 6.88 9.18 -10.63
N GLY A 117 6.33 10.40 -10.45
CA GLY A 117 5.06 10.61 -9.76
C GLY A 117 5.14 10.54 -8.24
N LEU A 118 6.30 10.19 -7.69
CA LEU A 118 6.46 9.88 -6.27
C LEU A 118 7.29 10.94 -5.54
N PRO A 119 6.95 11.28 -4.28
CA PRO A 119 7.80 12.12 -3.45
C PRO A 119 9.09 11.39 -3.05
N LEU A 120 10.06 12.13 -2.57
CA LEU A 120 11.23 11.54 -1.88
C LEU A 120 10.81 11.07 -0.50
N ASP A 121 10.52 9.78 -0.37
CA ASP A 121 10.12 9.16 0.89
C ASP A 121 10.82 7.80 1.04
N PRO A 122 11.27 7.40 2.24
CA PRO A 122 11.86 6.10 2.48
C PRO A 122 10.92 4.92 2.21
N TYR A 123 9.64 5.17 2.01
CA TYR A 123 8.66 4.17 1.59
C TYR A 123 9.07 3.48 0.29
N PHE A 124 9.60 4.22 -0.70
CA PHE A 124 9.94 3.72 -2.04
C PHE A 124 11.32 3.05 -2.11
N SER A 125 11.53 2.18 -3.11
CA SER A 125 12.71 1.32 -3.21
C SER A 125 14.01 2.07 -3.49
N ALA A 126 13.97 3.18 -4.25
CA ALA A 126 15.17 3.85 -4.78
C ALA A 126 16.24 4.15 -3.72
N SER A 127 15.85 4.80 -2.63
CA SER A 127 16.77 5.15 -1.54
C SER A 127 17.30 3.92 -0.79
N LYS A 128 16.49 2.87 -0.66
CA LYS A 128 16.85 1.59 -0.02
C LYS A 128 17.87 0.83 -0.86
N LEU A 129 17.69 0.77 -2.19
CA LEU A 129 18.66 0.17 -3.12
C LEU A 129 19.99 0.92 -3.07
N ALA A 130 19.94 2.25 -3.07
CA ALA A 130 21.13 3.09 -2.87
C ALA A 130 21.82 2.83 -1.53
N TRP A 131 21.04 2.64 -0.46
CA TRP A 131 21.58 2.32 0.87
C TRP A 131 22.31 0.96 0.88
N LEU A 132 21.74 -0.07 0.22
CA LEU A 132 22.38 -1.39 0.10
C LEU A 132 23.73 -1.27 -0.57
N MET A 133 23.84 -0.52 -1.66
CA MET A 133 25.10 -0.32 -2.38
C MET A 133 26.15 0.44 -1.54
N ARG A 134 25.73 1.37 -0.71
CA ARG A 134 26.63 2.16 0.13
C ARG A 134 27.09 1.44 1.40
N ASN A 135 26.27 0.55 1.95
CA ASN A 135 26.47 0.03 3.31
C ASN A 135 26.77 -1.47 3.38
N VAL A 136 26.45 -2.26 2.34
CA VAL A 136 26.62 -3.72 2.36
C VAL A 136 27.89 -4.12 1.59
N PRO A 137 28.93 -4.63 2.26
CA PRO A 137 30.21 -4.97 1.60
C PRO A 137 30.06 -5.99 0.46
N ALA A 138 29.21 -7.02 0.64
CA ALA A 138 28.95 -8.03 -0.39
C ALA A 138 28.34 -7.41 -1.66
N VAL A 139 27.44 -6.42 -1.51
CA VAL A 139 26.83 -5.68 -2.63
C VAL A 139 27.88 -4.86 -3.38
N LYS A 140 28.76 -4.16 -2.65
CA LYS A 140 29.89 -3.42 -3.28
C LYS A 140 30.80 -4.35 -4.07
N SER A 141 31.13 -5.50 -3.51
CA SER A 141 31.98 -6.51 -4.14
C SER A 141 31.35 -7.03 -5.44
N ALA A 142 30.06 -7.37 -5.39
CA ALA A 142 29.31 -7.85 -6.56
C ALA A 142 29.21 -6.78 -7.65
N LEU A 143 28.98 -5.51 -7.27
CA LEU A 143 28.97 -4.39 -8.22
C LEU A 143 30.33 -4.27 -8.93
N SER A 144 31.43 -4.27 -8.17
CA SER A 144 32.78 -4.17 -8.75
C SER A 144 33.11 -5.35 -9.66
N ALA A 145 32.52 -6.52 -9.41
CA ALA A 145 32.68 -7.73 -10.22
C ALA A 145 31.71 -7.82 -11.43
N GLY A 146 30.83 -6.84 -11.64
CA GLY A 146 29.80 -6.86 -12.69
C GLY A 146 28.74 -7.95 -12.50
N ARG A 147 28.48 -8.38 -11.27
CA ARG A 147 27.57 -9.48 -10.93
C ARG A 147 26.40 -9.05 -10.06
N LEU A 148 26.24 -7.74 -9.81
CA LEU A 148 25.16 -7.23 -8.96
C LEU A 148 23.82 -7.23 -9.72
N ARG A 149 22.79 -7.76 -9.10
CA ARG A 149 21.39 -7.51 -9.42
C ARG A 149 20.73 -6.77 -8.26
N LEU A 150 19.92 -5.78 -8.62
CA LEU A 150 19.10 -4.97 -7.71
C LEU A 150 17.64 -5.05 -8.17
N GLY A 151 16.71 -5.10 -7.24
CA GLY A 151 15.29 -5.09 -7.61
C GLY A 151 14.36 -5.24 -6.43
N THR A 152 13.10 -5.25 -6.75
CA THR A 152 11.99 -5.57 -5.85
C THR A 152 11.85 -7.08 -5.69
N THR A 153 11.03 -7.49 -4.73
CA THR A 153 10.89 -8.93 -4.38
C THR A 153 10.38 -9.77 -5.53
N ASP A 154 9.52 -9.24 -6.40
CA ASP A 154 9.04 -9.92 -7.61
C ASP A 154 10.19 -10.31 -8.55
N ALA A 155 11.11 -9.36 -8.83
CA ALA A 155 12.26 -9.62 -9.70
C ALA A 155 13.17 -10.72 -9.14
N PHE A 156 13.37 -10.74 -7.82
CA PHE A 156 14.12 -11.80 -7.16
C PHE A 156 13.40 -13.14 -7.26
N PHE A 157 12.08 -13.19 -7.04
CA PHE A 157 11.31 -14.43 -7.15
C PHE A 157 11.30 -14.98 -8.59
N LEU A 158 11.08 -14.12 -9.58
CA LEU A 158 11.07 -14.49 -10.99
C LEU A 158 12.45 -15.00 -11.44
N ASP A 159 13.50 -14.31 -11.04
CA ASP A 159 14.86 -14.74 -11.35
C ASP A 159 15.20 -16.11 -10.73
N ARG A 160 14.92 -16.30 -9.45
CA ARG A 160 15.27 -17.50 -8.71
C ARG A 160 14.38 -18.71 -9.03
N LEU A 161 13.10 -18.49 -9.31
CA LEU A 161 12.13 -19.56 -9.51
C LEU A 161 11.90 -19.89 -10.99
N CYS A 162 12.04 -18.89 -11.86
CA CYS A 162 11.76 -19.02 -13.30
C CYS A 162 12.98 -18.86 -14.19
N GLY A 163 14.11 -18.38 -13.64
CA GLY A 163 15.29 -17.99 -14.43
C GLY A 163 15.06 -16.71 -15.26
N SER A 164 14.06 -15.92 -14.93
CA SER A 164 13.67 -14.70 -15.65
C SER A 164 13.98 -13.46 -14.79
N PHE A 165 15.10 -12.80 -15.06
CA PHE A 165 15.41 -11.52 -14.45
C PHE A 165 14.55 -10.43 -15.06
N SER A 166 13.38 -10.18 -14.48
CA SER A 166 12.40 -9.21 -14.96
C SER A 166 11.53 -8.69 -13.80
N THR A 167 10.92 -7.53 -13.97
CA THR A 167 9.89 -6.99 -13.07
C THR A 167 8.69 -6.53 -13.89
N ASP A 168 7.52 -6.50 -13.29
CA ASP A 168 6.35 -5.91 -13.94
C ASP A 168 6.32 -4.38 -13.78
N VAL A 169 5.64 -3.71 -14.71
CA VAL A 169 5.59 -2.24 -14.78
C VAL A 169 4.85 -1.63 -13.57
N ALA A 170 3.86 -2.32 -13.00
CA ALA A 170 3.14 -1.82 -11.84
C ALA A 170 4.06 -1.82 -10.62
N THR A 171 4.80 -2.90 -10.37
CA THR A 171 5.83 -2.98 -9.32
C THR A 171 6.96 -1.97 -9.57
N ALA A 172 7.45 -1.85 -10.82
CA ALA A 172 8.48 -0.89 -11.19
C ALA A 172 8.04 0.56 -10.88
N SER A 173 6.76 0.90 -11.07
CA SER A 173 6.23 2.23 -10.78
C SER A 173 6.26 2.61 -9.29
N ARG A 174 6.47 1.64 -8.40
CA ARG A 174 6.58 1.86 -6.94
C ARG A 174 8.01 2.07 -6.46
N THR A 175 8.98 2.04 -7.35
CA THR A 175 10.40 2.09 -6.97
C THR A 175 10.94 3.51 -6.75
N GLY A 176 10.34 4.53 -7.39
CA GLY A 176 10.91 5.88 -7.50
C GLY A 176 12.02 6.00 -8.56
N LEU A 177 12.24 4.94 -9.36
CA LEU A 177 13.25 4.91 -10.43
C LEU A 177 12.63 4.90 -11.84
N LEU A 178 11.32 4.65 -11.96
CA LEU A 178 10.62 4.60 -13.24
C LEU A 178 10.33 6.01 -13.78
N ASP A 179 10.58 6.23 -15.07
CA ASP A 179 9.92 7.29 -15.83
C ASP A 179 8.47 6.85 -16.08
N LEU A 180 7.55 7.50 -15.36
CA LEU A 180 6.15 7.05 -15.32
C LEU A 180 5.44 7.26 -16.66
N ASP A 181 5.89 8.21 -17.49
CA ASP A 181 5.30 8.48 -18.79
C ASP A 181 5.80 7.51 -19.88
N ARG A 182 7.07 7.09 -19.78
CA ARG A 182 7.71 6.20 -20.76
C ARG A 182 7.68 4.72 -20.38
N GLN A 183 7.37 4.40 -19.13
CA GLN A 183 7.44 3.06 -18.54
C GLN A 183 8.82 2.39 -18.72
N VAL A 184 9.89 3.18 -18.54
CA VAL A 184 11.27 2.70 -18.54
C VAL A 184 12.02 3.21 -17.32
N TRP A 185 13.13 2.59 -16.95
CA TRP A 185 13.99 3.13 -15.90
C TRP A 185 14.50 4.52 -16.31
N SER A 186 14.34 5.49 -15.40
CA SER A 186 14.78 6.87 -15.64
C SER A 186 16.26 7.02 -15.35
N PRO A 187 17.10 7.41 -16.36
CA PRO A 187 18.49 7.72 -16.11
C PRO A 187 18.67 8.84 -15.05
N GLU A 188 17.76 9.81 -15.05
CA GLU A 188 17.80 10.94 -14.11
C GLU A 188 17.55 10.46 -12.67
N MET A 189 16.50 9.64 -12.44
CA MET A 189 16.19 9.12 -11.11
C MET A 189 17.24 8.11 -10.63
N CYS A 190 17.73 7.28 -11.53
CA CYS A 190 18.82 6.37 -11.23
C CYS A 190 20.09 7.13 -10.81
N ALA A 191 20.44 8.21 -11.51
CA ALA A 191 21.58 9.06 -11.17
C ALA A 191 21.36 9.82 -9.85
N LEU A 192 20.15 10.34 -9.60
CA LEU A 192 19.79 11.02 -8.34
C LEU A 192 20.06 10.14 -7.11
N HIS A 193 19.70 8.87 -7.19
CA HIS A 193 19.91 7.91 -6.11
C HIS A 193 21.26 7.17 -6.18
N GLY A 194 21.98 7.24 -7.31
CA GLY A 194 23.22 6.52 -7.55
C GLY A 194 22.99 5.02 -7.78
N VAL A 195 21.88 4.64 -8.40
CA VAL A 195 21.55 3.24 -8.74
C VAL A 195 21.88 2.97 -10.20
N PRO A 196 22.80 2.04 -10.54
CA PRO A 196 23.13 1.71 -11.92
C PRO A 196 21.97 1.02 -12.64
N ILE A 197 21.57 1.54 -13.79
CA ILE A 197 20.45 0.97 -14.57
C ILE A 197 20.72 -0.47 -14.99
N GLU A 198 21.96 -0.79 -15.31
CA GLU A 198 22.41 -2.12 -15.72
C GLU A 198 22.24 -3.19 -14.63
N CYS A 199 22.07 -2.79 -13.38
CA CYS A 199 21.78 -3.70 -12.27
C CYS A 199 20.27 -3.94 -12.07
N LEU A 200 19.40 -3.18 -12.74
CA LEU A 200 17.96 -3.28 -12.61
C LEU A 200 17.36 -4.27 -13.63
N PRO A 201 16.24 -4.95 -13.30
CA PRO A 201 15.59 -5.90 -14.19
C PRO A 201 14.94 -5.20 -15.39
N PRO A 202 14.87 -5.82 -16.57
CA PRO A 202 13.98 -5.39 -17.63
C PRO A 202 12.53 -5.30 -17.15
N ILE A 203 11.81 -4.28 -17.62
CA ILE A 203 10.41 -4.04 -17.27
C ILE A 203 9.51 -4.74 -18.27
N ALA A 204 8.49 -5.46 -17.79
CA ALA A 204 7.55 -6.22 -18.59
C ALA A 204 6.08 -5.83 -18.26
N PRO A 205 5.13 -6.09 -19.18
CA PRO A 205 3.70 -6.08 -18.85
C PRO A 205 3.36 -7.07 -17.74
N VAL A 206 2.28 -6.81 -16.99
CA VAL A 206 1.88 -7.64 -15.84
C VAL A 206 1.49 -9.08 -16.22
N ASP A 207 1.11 -9.31 -17.48
CA ASP A 207 0.72 -10.62 -18.05
C ASP A 207 1.76 -11.16 -19.07
N ALA A 208 3.02 -10.77 -18.91
CA ALA A 208 4.11 -11.29 -19.73
C ALA A 208 4.38 -12.79 -19.45
N SER A 209 5.15 -13.41 -20.33
CA SER A 209 5.64 -14.76 -20.09
C SER A 209 6.87 -14.71 -19.17
N PHE A 210 6.67 -14.97 -17.89
CA PHE A 210 7.75 -14.93 -16.88
C PHE A 210 8.52 -16.26 -16.73
N GLY A 211 8.16 -17.31 -17.50
CA GLY A 211 8.78 -18.63 -17.42
C GLY A 211 7.93 -19.66 -16.68
N PHE A 212 8.56 -20.64 -16.05
CA PHE A 212 7.87 -21.78 -15.46
C PHE A 212 8.39 -22.09 -14.06
N ILE A 213 7.49 -22.49 -13.16
CA ILE A 213 7.84 -23.07 -11.86
C ILE A 213 7.33 -24.49 -11.82
N GLY A 214 8.24 -25.49 -11.76
CA GLY A 214 7.87 -26.90 -11.71
C GLY A 214 7.04 -27.37 -12.92
N GLY A 215 7.24 -26.76 -14.09
CA GLY A 215 6.52 -27.05 -15.32
C GLY A 215 5.22 -26.29 -15.52
N THR A 216 4.75 -25.53 -14.53
CA THR A 216 3.55 -24.68 -14.63
C THR A 216 3.98 -23.25 -15.03
N PRO A 217 3.35 -22.63 -16.07
CA PRO A 217 3.72 -21.30 -16.52
C PRO A 217 3.35 -20.23 -15.50
N VAL A 218 4.24 -19.27 -15.28
CA VAL A 218 3.97 -18.02 -14.53
C VAL A 218 3.47 -16.99 -15.54
N LYS A 219 2.18 -16.67 -15.46
CA LYS A 219 1.48 -15.82 -16.42
C LYS A 219 1.27 -14.40 -15.95
N VAL A 220 1.36 -14.14 -14.65
CA VAL A 220 1.11 -12.83 -14.06
C VAL A 220 2.11 -12.57 -12.94
N SER A 221 2.70 -11.37 -12.94
CA SER A 221 3.40 -10.76 -11.81
C SER A 221 2.89 -9.33 -11.66
N ILE A 222 2.51 -8.94 -10.45
CA ILE A 222 1.96 -7.60 -10.17
C ILE A 222 2.05 -7.32 -8.66
N VAL A 223 2.13 -6.05 -8.28
CA VAL A 223 2.07 -5.66 -6.86
C VAL A 223 0.68 -5.92 -6.27
N ASP A 224 0.61 -6.30 -5.00
CA ASP A 224 -0.59 -6.79 -4.30
C ASP A 224 -1.77 -5.79 -4.33
N GLN A 225 -1.52 -4.49 -4.13
CA GLN A 225 -2.55 -3.47 -4.11
C GLN A 225 -3.22 -3.28 -5.48
N GLN A 226 -2.46 -3.37 -6.56
CA GLN A 226 -2.95 -3.31 -7.93
C GLN A 226 -3.67 -4.61 -8.34
N ALA A 227 -3.19 -5.77 -7.88
CA ALA A 227 -3.91 -7.02 -8.01
C ALA A 227 -5.28 -6.95 -7.33
N ALA A 228 -5.33 -6.40 -6.09
CA ALA A 228 -6.58 -6.19 -5.38
C ALA A 228 -7.51 -5.21 -6.12
N LEU A 229 -6.98 -4.08 -6.64
CA LEU A 229 -7.75 -3.14 -7.45
C LEU A 229 -8.43 -3.87 -8.64
N TYR A 230 -7.66 -4.74 -9.30
CA TYR A 230 -8.17 -5.56 -10.39
C TYR A 230 -9.24 -6.54 -9.90
N GLY A 231 -9.04 -7.18 -8.74
CA GLY A 231 -9.98 -8.11 -8.11
C GLY A 231 -11.28 -7.46 -7.63
N HIS A 232 -11.25 -6.19 -7.22
CA HIS A 232 -12.45 -5.40 -6.92
C HIS A 232 -13.31 -5.11 -8.16
N GLY A 233 -12.82 -5.43 -9.36
CA GLY A 233 -13.50 -5.12 -10.62
C GLY A 233 -13.34 -3.68 -11.07
N CYS A 234 -12.44 -2.93 -10.48
CA CYS A 234 -12.13 -1.56 -10.89
C CYS A 234 -11.42 -1.56 -12.23
N ARG A 235 -12.06 -1.02 -13.27
CA ARG A 235 -11.56 -1.04 -14.67
C ARG A 235 -11.67 0.32 -15.35
N ARG A 236 -12.66 1.10 -14.98
CA ARG A 236 -13.00 2.36 -15.64
C ARG A 236 -12.45 3.53 -14.84
N PRO A 237 -12.09 4.63 -15.50
CA PRO A 237 -11.77 5.85 -14.77
C PRO A 237 -12.85 6.19 -13.75
N GLY A 238 -12.43 6.50 -12.53
CA GLY A 238 -13.31 6.77 -11.40
C GLY A 238 -13.71 5.56 -10.55
N ASP A 239 -13.50 4.32 -11.01
CA ASP A 239 -13.64 3.14 -10.15
C ASP A 239 -12.61 3.19 -9.03
N CYS A 240 -13.03 2.90 -7.81
CA CYS A 240 -12.22 3.09 -6.62
C CYS A 240 -12.38 1.93 -5.64
N LYS A 241 -11.27 1.51 -5.04
CA LYS A 241 -11.26 0.58 -3.90
C LYS A 241 -10.52 1.17 -2.71
N ILE A 242 -10.87 0.73 -1.50
CA ILE A 242 -10.13 1.05 -0.29
C ILE A 242 -9.95 -0.22 0.53
N THR A 243 -8.70 -0.57 0.83
CA THR A 243 -8.35 -1.70 1.70
C THR A 243 -8.01 -1.19 3.08
N PHE A 244 -8.73 -1.63 4.11
CA PHE A 244 -8.51 -1.30 5.52
C PHE A 244 -7.72 -2.41 6.22
N GLY A 245 -6.40 -2.32 6.12
CA GLY A 245 -5.44 -3.14 6.87
C GLY A 245 -4.90 -2.39 8.11
N THR A 246 -3.60 -2.50 8.38
CA THR A 246 -2.89 -1.68 9.40
C THR A 246 -3.08 -0.19 9.12
N GLY A 247 -2.89 0.22 7.87
CA GLY A 247 -3.33 1.49 7.30
C GLY A 247 -4.57 1.31 6.44
N ALA A 248 -5.06 2.39 5.83
CA ALA A 248 -6.06 2.32 4.76
C ALA A 248 -5.43 2.81 3.46
N PHE A 249 -5.64 2.06 2.36
CA PHE A 249 -5.07 2.39 1.05
C PHE A 249 -6.15 2.48 0.00
N LEU A 250 -6.33 3.70 -0.50
CA LEU A 250 -7.20 4.01 -1.62
C LEU A 250 -6.42 3.85 -2.92
N LEU A 251 -7.01 3.15 -3.90
CA LEU A 251 -6.62 3.23 -5.29
C LEU A 251 -7.84 3.59 -6.13
N ALA A 252 -7.67 4.59 -7.01
CA ALA A 252 -8.72 5.02 -7.94
C ALA A 252 -8.17 4.99 -9.38
N VAL A 253 -8.84 4.30 -10.28
CA VAL A 253 -8.43 4.18 -11.69
C VAL A 253 -8.53 5.54 -12.37
N ALA A 254 -7.44 6.01 -12.95
CA ALA A 254 -7.38 7.27 -13.67
C ALA A 254 -7.56 7.13 -15.19
N GLY A 255 -7.27 5.94 -15.73
CA GLY A 255 -7.36 5.67 -17.18
C GLY A 255 -5.99 5.59 -17.85
N SER A 256 -5.94 5.83 -19.16
CA SER A 256 -4.71 5.66 -19.97
C SER A 256 -3.78 6.86 -19.95
N GLU A 257 -4.15 7.95 -19.31
CA GLU A 257 -3.33 9.16 -19.19
C GLU A 257 -2.92 9.35 -17.73
N ARG A 258 -1.64 9.69 -17.52
CA ARG A 258 -1.11 9.95 -16.19
C ARG A 258 -1.71 11.20 -15.60
N PRO A 259 -2.30 11.18 -14.40
CA PRO A 259 -2.64 12.40 -13.67
C PRO A 259 -1.38 13.17 -13.28
N LEU A 260 -1.35 14.48 -13.60
CA LEU A 260 -0.21 15.36 -13.36
C LEU A 260 -0.36 16.23 -12.11
N GLU A 261 -1.57 16.40 -11.63
CA GLU A 261 -1.93 17.28 -10.52
C GLU A 261 -2.50 16.51 -9.33
N GLY A 262 -2.54 17.15 -8.18
CA GLY A 262 -3.13 16.62 -6.95
C GLY A 262 -2.11 16.13 -5.93
N ASP A 263 -2.65 15.75 -4.77
CA ASP A 263 -1.87 15.33 -3.60
C ASP A 263 -1.78 13.81 -3.45
N LEU A 264 -2.48 13.06 -4.32
CA LEU A 264 -2.37 11.62 -4.40
C LEU A 264 -1.24 11.21 -5.36
N LEU A 265 -0.76 9.99 -5.22
CA LEU A 265 0.37 9.47 -5.95
C LEU A 265 -0.08 8.79 -7.25
N PRO A 266 0.28 9.28 -8.44
CA PRO A 266 0.05 8.54 -9.67
C PRO A 266 0.95 7.31 -9.71
N THR A 267 0.38 6.18 -10.13
CA THR A 267 1.07 4.89 -10.26
C THR A 267 0.53 4.16 -11.49
N VAL A 268 1.27 3.17 -12.01
CA VAL A 268 0.71 2.26 -13.00
C VAL A 268 -0.16 1.23 -12.26
N ALA A 269 -1.45 1.21 -12.58
CA ALA A 269 -2.36 0.19 -12.07
C ALA A 269 -2.07 -1.18 -12.70
N TRP A 270 -1.96 -1.24 -14.01
CA TRP A 270 -1.50 -2.38 -14.82
C TRP A 270 -1.18 -1.93 -16.24
N GLN A 271 -0.38 -2.71 -16.91
CA GLN A 271 -0.25 -2.67 -18.37
C GLN A 271 -0.24 -4.12 -18.85
N ARG A 272 -1.21 -4.50 -19.67
CA ARG A 272 -1.26 -5.82 -20.30
C ARG A 272 -0.50 -5.80 -21.62
N HIS A 273 -0.13 -6.99 -22.06
CA HIS A 273 0.59 -7.18 -23.31
C HIS A 273 -0.19 -6.57 -24.49
N HIS A 274 0.49 -5.74 -25.29
CA HIS A 274 -0.08 -4.95 -26.40
C HIS A 274 -1.13 -3.89 -26.02
N GLU A 275 -1.32 -3.58 -24.75
CA GLU A 275 -2.22 -2.53 -24.30
C GLU A 275 -1.45 -1.29 -23.80
N ARG A 276 -2.11 -0.15 -23.76
CA ARG A 276 -1.58 1.04 -23.11
C ARG A 276 -1.61 0.84 -21.58
N PRO A 277 -0.72 1.50 -20.83
CA PRO A 277 -0.78 1.47 -19.39
C PRO A 277 -2.10 2.07 -18.90
N VAL A 278 -2.63 1.52 -17.83
CA VAL A 278 -3.71 2.11 -17.05
C VAL A 278 -3.10 2.67 -15.79
N PHE A 279 -3.34 3.96 -15.53
CA PHE A 279 -2.88 4.63 -14.33
C PHE A 279 -3.93 4.62 -13.24
N ALA A 280 -3.48 4.73 -12.01
CA ALA A 280 -4.32 4.96 -10.83
C ALA A 280 -3.71 6.08 -9.97
N LEU A 281 -4.56 6.68 -9.16
CA LEU A 281 -4.15 7.51 -8.03
C LEU A 281 -4.16 6.66 -6.77
N GLU A 282 -3.09 6.77 -5.98
CA GLU A 282 -2.97 6.09 -4.70
C GLU A 282 -2.86 7.10 -3.55
N GLY A 283 -3.54 6.81 -2.48
CA GLY A 283 -3.41 7.55 -1.23
C GLY A 283 -3.63 6.63 -0.02
N GLY A 284 -3.11 7.05 1.13
CA GLY A 284 -3.20 6.23 2.33
C GLY A 284 -3.51 7.03 3.59
N VAL A 285 -4.08 6.34 4.57
CA VAL A 285 -4.12 6.71 5.99
C VAL A 285 -3.18 5.77 6.71
N TYR A 286 -2.14 6.29 7.37
CA TYR A 286 -1.13 5.44 8.01
C TYR A 286 -1.71 4.57 9.13
N ASP A 287 -2.59 5.14 9.94
CA ASP A 287 -3.10 4.53 11.15
C ASP A 287 -4.62 4.27 11.05
N ALA A 288 -5.01 3.21 10.35
CA ALA A 288 -6.39 2.70 10.34
C ALA A 288 -6.56 1.56 11.34
N GLY A 289 -6.27 0.32 10.96
CA GLY A 289 -6.26 -0.79 11.89
C GLY A 289 -5.26 -0.64 13.04
N ALA A 290 -4.15 0.08 12.80
CA ALA A 290 -3.20 0.42 13.85
C ALA A 290 -3.82 1.29 14.95
N ALA A 291 -4.66 2.27 14.60
CA ALA A 291 -5.38 3.09 15.58
C ALA A 291 -6.42 2.28 16.37
N ILE A 292 -7.08 1.32 15.73
CA ILE A 292 -8.00 0.39 16.41
C ILE A 292 -7.24 -0.51 17.39
N GLU A 293 -6.11 -1.07 16.96
CA GLU A 293 -5.28 -1.92 17.84
C GLU A 293 -4.69 -1.11 19.01
N TRP A 294 -4.26 0.12 18.77
CA TRP A 294 -3.85 1.04 19.83
C TRP A 294 -5.00 1.29 20.81
N ALA A 295 -6.21 1.60 20.31
CA ALA A 295 -7.38 1.82 21.16
C ALA A 295 -7.72 0.60 22.02
N ARG A 296 -7.58 -0.62 21.46
CA ARG A 296 -7.73 -1.89 22.20
C ARG A 296 -6.66 -2.03 23.29
N THR A 297 -5.39 -1.73 22.95
CA THR A 297 -4.24 -1.86 23.86
C THR A 297 -4.37 -0.95 25.09
N ILE A 298 -4.91 0.26 24.92
CA ILE A 298 -5.16 1.18 26.04
C ILE A 298 -6.51 0.95 26.74
N GLY A 299 -7.24 -0.12 26.37
CA GLY A 299 -8.44 -0.57 27.08
C GLY A 299 -9.73 0.16 26.74
N LEU A 300 -9.80 0.86 25.59
CA LEU A 300 -11.05 1.51 25.18
C LEU A 300 -12.14 0.53 24.79
N PHE A 301 -11.79 -0.68 24.31
CA PHE A 301 -12.70 -1.78 24.04
C PHE A 301 -12.00 -3.12 24.22
N SER A 302 -12.76 -4.20 24.32
CA SER A 302 -12.26 -5.55 24.59
C SER A 302 -12.58 -6.55 23.47
N SER A 303 -13.71 -6.35 22.78
CA SER A 303 -14.17 -7.24 21.72
C SER A 303 -14.58 -6.47 20.47
N VAL A 304 -14.51 -7.14 19.32
CA VAL A 304 -14.80 -6.54 18.01
C VAL A 304 -16.29 -6.13 17.90
N GLU A 305 -17.17 -6.83 18.60
CA GLU A 305 -18.60 -6.54 18.62
C GLU A 305 -18.89 -5.15 19.21
N GLU A 306 -18.03 -4.66 20.11
CA GLU A 306 -18.16 -3.31 20.67
C GLU A 306 -17.96 -2.20 19.59
N LEU A 307 -17.33 -2.52 18.45
CA LEU A 307 -17.12 -1.58 17.36
C LEU A 307 -18.38 -1.33 16.49
N ASP A 308 -19.44 -2.09 16.69
CA ASP A 308 -20.74 -1.93 16.01
C ASP A 308 -21.89 -1.56 16.95
N ALA A 309 -21.67 -1.67 18.26
CA ALA A 309 -22.72 -1.51 19.27
C ALA A 309 -22.91 -0.02 19.68
N PHE A 310 -23.12 0.88 18.70
CA PHE A 310 -23.33 2.30 18.99
C PHE A 310 -24.77 2.73 18.74
N ASP A 311 -25.36 3.37 19.75
CA ASP A 311 -26.68 3.99 19.68
C ASP A 311 -26.57 5.52 19.64
N GLY A 312 -27.60 6.17 19.12
CA GLY A 312 -27.74 7.61 19.13
C GLY A 312 -26.78 8.38 18.21
N CYS A 313 -26.52 9.63 18.55
CA CYS A 313 -25.75 10.56 17.73
C CYS A 313 -24.26 10.18 17.66
N SER A 314 -23.62 10.40 16.51
CA SER A 314 -22.18 10.18 16.30
C SER A 314 -21.32 10.95 17.30
N ALA A 315 -20.08 10.53 17.54
CA ALA A 315 -19.15 11.25 18.41
C ALA A 315 -18.87 12.64 17.86
N LEU A 316 -18.63 12.77 16.55
CA LEU A 316 -18.52 14.07 15.88
C LEU A 316 -19.79 14.90 16.01
N GLY A 317 -20.98 14.30 15.95
CA GLY A 317 -22.25 14.97 16.17
C GLY A 317 -22.36 15.58 17.58
N ARG A 318 -21.80 14.89 18.58
CA ARG A 318 -21.70 15.37 19.97
C ARG A 318 -20.53 16.33 20.20
N GLY A 319 -19.68 16.56 19.21
CA GLY A 319 -18.53 17.45 19.28
C GLY A 319 -17.21 16.78 19.64
N ILE A 320 -17.19 15.45 19.79
CA ILE A 320 -16.00 14.67 20.11
C ILE A 320 -15.33 14.20 18.81
N ALA A 321 -14.07 14.55 18.61
CA ALA A 321 -13.29 14.15 17.45
C ALA A 321 -11.97 13.49 17.87
N PHE A 322 -11.53 12.51 17.09
CA PHE A 322 -10.19 11.95 17.17
C PHE A 322 -9.50 12.01 15.80
N VAL A 323 -8.27 12.50 15.76
CA VAL A 323 -7.41 12.45 14.56
C VAL A 323 -6.39 11.33 14.73
N PRO A 324 -6.47 10.22 13.95
CA PRO A 324 -5.57 9.08 14.06
C PRO A 324 -4.23 9.36 13.36
N ALA A 325 -3.37 10.17 13.99
CA ALA A 325 -2.05 10.53 13.47
C ALA A 325 -0.92 9.98 14.37
N LEU A 326 -1.02 8.69 14.77
CA LEU A 326 -0.01 8.04 15.61
C LEU A 326 1.36 8.01 14.91
N SER A 327 1.36 7.77 13.59
CA SER A 327 2.53 7.76 12.71
C SER A 327 2.65 9.02 11.84
N GLY A 328 1.88 10.09 12.17
CA GLY A 328 1.70 11.27 11.32
C GLY A 328 0.53 11.11 10.35
N LEU A 329 0.42 12.03 9.39
CA LEU A 329 -0.59 12.03 8.34
C LEU A 329 0.04 11.74 6.98
N ALA A 330 -0.54 10.79 6.24
CA ALA A 330 -0.18 10.51 4.85
C ALA A 330 -0.92 11.46 3.87
N ALA A 331 -1.20 10.99 2.66
CA ALA A 331 -1.97 11.75 1.68
C ALA A 331 -3.35 12.18 2.23
N PRO A 332 -3.86 13.33 1.85
CA PRO A 332 -3.24 14.36 1.02
C PRO A 332 -2.32 15.32 1.81
N HIS A 333 -2.16 15.13 3.10
CA HIS A 333 -1.52 16.10 4.02
C HIS A 333 0.01 16.01 4.06
N TRP A 334 0.57 14.82 3.89
CA TRP A 334 2.02 14.53 3.91
C TRP A 334 2.76 15.15 5.10
N ASP A 335 2.14 15.10 6.30
CA ASP A 335 2.65 15.69 7.53
C ASP A 335 3.10 14.60 8.54
N ARG A 336 4.39 14.31 8.55
CA ARG A 336 5.02 13.38 9.49
C ARG A 336 5.12 13.92 10.93
N HIS A 337 4.87 15.24 11.11
CA HIS A 337 4.94 15.92 12.41
C HIS A 337 3.56 16.07 13.06
N ALA A 338 2.50 15.70 12.39
CA ALA A 338 1.19 15.62 13.00
C ALA A 338 1.17 14.63 14.17
N ALA A 339 0.34 14.90 15.15
CA ALA A 339 0.16 14.04 16.32
C ALA A 339 -1.30 13.64 16.51
N PRO A 340 -1.58 12.46 17.10
CA PRO A 340 -2.94 12.08 17.42
C PRO A 340 -3.53 13.03 18.46
N VAL A 341 -4.81 13.36 18.28
CA VAL A 341 -5.48 14.30 19.20
C VAL A 341 -6.94 13.90 19.41
N PHE A 342 -7.38 13.89 20.68
CA PHE A 342 -8.79 13.89 21.05
C PHE A 342 -9.22 15.32 21.44
N ILE A 343 -10.36 15.78 20.91
CA ILE A 343 -10.93 17.09 21.17
C ILE A 343 -12.42 16.97 21.49
N GLY A 344 -12.94 17.86 22.33
CA GLY A 344 -14.37 18.01 22.60
C GLY A 344 -14.92 17.09 23.68
N MET A 345 -14.06 16.42 24.43
CA MET A 345 -14.45 15.60 25.58
C MET A 345 -14.98 16.45 26.73
N ASP A 346 -15.96 15.90 27.45
CA ASP A 346 -16.54 16.47 28.66
C ASP A 346 -16.69 15.41 29.76
N HIS A 347 -17.29 15.75 30.89
CA HIS A 347 -17.50 14.85 32.02
C HIS A 347 -18.44 13.66 31.71
N ALA A 348 -19.24 13.75 30.66
CA ALA A 348 -20.16 12.69 30.24
C ALA A 348 -19.53 11.75 29.18
N THR A 349 -18.33 12.08 28.70
CA THR A 349 -17.62 11.28 27.70
C THR A 349 -17.12 9.98 28.30
N ASP A 350 -17.54 8.88 27.74
CA ASP A 350 -17.12 7.54 28.17
C ASP A 350 -16.18 6.87 27.14
N ARG A 351 -15.71 5.64 27.47
CA ARG A 351 -14.81 4.89 26.60
C ARG A 351 -15.45 4.54 25.25
N ARG A 352 -16.78 4.36 25.20
CA ARG A 352 -17.51 4.02 23.95
C ARG A 352 -17.53 5.22 23.02
N ASP A 353 -17.70 6.44 23.56
CA ASP A 353 -17.60 7.67 22.79
C ASP A 353 -16.20 7.81 22.16
N MET A 354 -15.15 7.47 22.94
CA MET A 354 -13.77 7.54 22.44
C MET A 354 -13.51 6.52 21.33
N VAL A 355 -13.97 5.27 21.47
CA VAL A 355 -13.86 4.24 20.42
C VAL A 355 -14.60 4.68 19.16
N ARG A 356 -15.80 5.20 19.33
CA ARG A 356 -16.62 5.73 18.24
C ARG A 356 -15.90 6.85 17.50
N ALA A 357 -15.30 7.80 18.25
CA ALA A 357 -14.50 8.88 17.68
C ALA A 357 -13.28 8.37 16.90
N VAL A 358 -12.64 7.25 17.32
CA VAL A 358 -11.54 6.62 16.58
C VAL A 358 -12.04 6.11 15.23
N LEU A 359 -13.15 5.38 15.18
CA LEU A 359 -13.74 4.88 13.93
C LEU A 359 -14.12 6.03 12.99
N GLU A 360 -14.80 7.05 13.53
CA GLU A 360 -15.22 8.22 12.77
C GLU A 360 -14.01 9.03 12.25
N GLY A 361 -12.95 9.15 13.04
CA GLY A 361 -11.71 9.83 12.64
C GLY A 361 -11.00 9.12 11.47
N ILE A 362 -10.93 7.77 11.49
CA ILE A 362 -10.41 6.98 10.37
C ILE A 362 -11.27 7.20 9.12
N ALA A 363 -12.60 7.17 9.26
CA ALA A 363 -13.51 7.40 8.14
C ALA A 363 -13.34 8.82 7.58
N MET A 364 -13.21 9.85 8.41
CA MET A 364 -13.05 11.24 7.96
C MET A 364 -11.70 11.48 7.25
N LEU A 365 -10.59 10.86 7.70
CA LEU A 365 -9.34 10.89 6.93
C LEU A 365 -9.48 10.17 5.58
N THR A 366 -10.23 9.07 5.56
CA THR A 366 -10.54 8.34 4.32
C THR A 366 -11.37 9.20 3.36
N VAL A 367 -12.33 9.98 3.86
CA VAL A 367 -13.08 10.98 3.06
C VAL A 367 -12.12 12.00 2.43
N GLY A 368 -11.12 12.45 3.17
CA GLY A 368 -10.08 13.33 2.62
C GLY A 368 -9.37 12.72 1.40
N LEU A 369 -9.06 11.41 1.42
CA LEU A 369 -8.49 10.70 0.26
C LEU A 369 -9.46 10.62 -0.91
N ILE A 370 -10.74 10.30 -0.64
CA ILE A 370 -11.79 10.21 -1.65
C ILE A 370 -11.97 11.55 -2.36
N ASN A 371 -12.01 12.65 -1.60
CA ASN A 371 -12.13 14.00 -2.15
C ASN A 371 -10.89 14.37 -2.97
N ALA A 372 -9.68 14.12 -2.47
CA ALA A 372 -8.45 14.36 -3.21
C ALA A 372 -8.37 13.57 -4.54
N ALA A 373 -8.95 12.35 -4.59
CA ALA A 373 -9.09 11.62 -5.84
C ALA A 373 -10.12 12.28 -6.77
N ALA A 374 -11.26 12.73 -6.22
CA ALA A 374 -12.34 13.37 -6.98
C ALA A 374 -11.94 14.73 -7.57
N ASP A 375 -11.00 15.44 -6.95
CA ASP A 375 -10.45 16.70 -7.46
C ASP A 375 -9.63 16.50 -8.76
N VAL A 376 -9.14 15.28 -9.01
CA VAL A 376 -8.26 14.98 -10.16
C VAL A 376 -8.97 14.13 -11.21
N ILE A 377 -9.76 13.15 -10.77
CA ILE A 377 -10.48 12.20 -11.65
C ILE A 377 -11.97 12.19 -11.31
N HIS A 378 -12.79 12.09 -12.32
CA HIS A 378 -14.24 12.00 -12.12
C HIS A 378 -14.60 10.66 -11.46
N THR A 379 -15.08 10.71 -10.21
CA THR A 379 -15.39 9.53 -9.40
C THR A 379 -16.86 9.55 -8.95
N GLU A 380 -17.77 8.96 -9.70
CA GLU A 380 -19.21 8.93 -9.34
C GLU A 380 -19.71 7.55 -8.87
N GLY A 381 -19.00 6.49 -9.17
CA GLY A 381 -19.38 5.11 -8.86
C GLY A 381 -19.41 4.80 -7.36
N ALA A 382 -19.85 3.61 -7.02
CA ALA A 382 -19.71 3.07 -5.68
C ALA A 382 -18.22 2.82 -5.36
N ILE A 383 -17.87 2.95 -4.08
CA ILE A 383 -16.53 2.63 -3.59
C ILE A 383 -16.57 1.22 -3.00
N SER A 384 -15.71 0.35 -3.49
CA SER A 384 -15.58 -1.00 -2.94
C SER A 384 -14.56 -1.01 -1.79
N ILE A 385 -14.93 -1.58 -0.64
CA ILE A 385 -14.04 -1.63 0.53
C ILE A 385 -13.82 -3.06 1.00
N ASP A 386 -12.60 -3.35 1.51
CA ASP A 386 -12.25 -4.61 2.13
C ASP A 386 -11.34 -4.41 3.34
N GLY A 387 -10.91 -5.53 3.95
CA GLY A 387 -10.08 -5.53 5.14
C GLY A 387 -10.88 -5.52 6.45
N GLY A 388 -10.19 -5.40 7.57
CA GLY A 388 -10.80 -5.61 8.91
C GLY A 388 -11.94 -4.64 9.23
N LEU A 389 -11.76 -3.35 8.98
CA LEU A 389 -12.77 -2.34 9.28
C LEU A 389 -14.00 -2.40 8.38
N SER A 390 -13.90 -3.00 7.18
CA SER A 390 -15.07 -3.20 6.30
C SER A 390 -16.13 -4.11 6.90
N GLN A 391 -15.77 -4.89 7.94
CA GLN A 391 -16.69 -5.78 8.66
C GLN A 391 -17.58 -5.03 9.64
N SER A 392 -17.19 -3.82 10.08
CA SER A 392 -18.02 -2.99 10.95
C SER A 392 -19.13 -2.32 10.15
N THR A 393 -20.36 -2.66 10.47
CA THR A 393 -21.57 -2.04 9.89
C THR A 393 -21.63 -0.55 10.21
N TYR A 394 -21.26 -0.19 11.44
CA TYR A 394 -21.21 1.20 11.87
C TYR A 394 -20.21 2.01 11.02
N PHE A 395 -18.98 1.50 10.90
CA PHE A 395 -17.94 2.17 10.13
C PHE A 395 -18.35 2.36 8.66
N ALA A 396 -18.85 1.30 8.02
CA ALA A 396 -19.23 1.35 6.60
C ALA A 396 -20.41 2.31 6.34
N ARG A 397 -21.41 2.37 7.25
CA ARG A 397 -22.52 3.35 7.18
C ARG A 397 -22.05 4.78 7.37
N PHE A 398 -21.21 5.00 8.40
CA PHE A 398 -20.66 6.32 8.66
C PHE A 398 -19.82 6.81 7.49
N LEU A 399 -18.95 5.95 6.94
CA LEU A 399 -18.13 6.28 5.76
C LEU A 399 -19.02 6.61 4.55
N ALA A 400 -20.07 5.82 4.28
CA ALA A 400 -20.99 6.07 3.18
C ALA A 400 -21.64 7.46 3.30
N SER A 401 -22.14 7.80 4.49
CA SER A 401 -22.77 9.09 4.73
C SER A 401 -21.77 10.25 4.73
N ALA A 402 -20.54 10.03 5.23
CA ALA A 402 -19.49 11.05 5.27
C ALA A 402 -18.91 11.38 3.89
N CYS A 403 -18.78 10.41 2.99
CA CYS A 403 -18.30 10.64 1.63
C CYS A 403 -19.42 10.87 0.61
N GLU A 404 -20.68 10.83 1.04
CA GLU A 404 -21.87 10.94 0.17
C GLU A 404 -21.87 9.94 -1.00
N ARG A 405 -21.22 8.76 -0.80
CA ARG A 405 -21.05 7.74 -1.81
C ARG A 405 -21.55 6.39 -1.32
N ARG A 406 -22.05 5.59 -2.24
CA ARG A 406 -22.41 4.21 -1.96
C ARG A 406 -21.13 3.40 -1.68
N ILE A 407 -21.11 2.69 -0.54
CA ILE A 407 -20.04 1.78 -0.15
C ILE A 407 -20.48 0.34 -0.39
N ILE A 408 -19.63 -0.46 -1.02
CA ILE A 408 -19.86 -1.86 -1.31
C ILE A 408 -18.82 -2.70 -0.57
N VAL A 409 -19.28 -3.74 0.13
CA VAL A 409 -18.40 -4.76 0.72
C VAL A 409 -18.59 -6.06 -0.06
N PRO A 410 -17.57 -6.55 -0.77
CA PRO A 410 -17.62 -7.83 -1.50
C PRO A 410 -17.83 -9.03 -0.56
N ALA A 411 -18.43 -10.10 -1.09
CA ALA A 411 -18.65 -11.35 -0.34
C ALA A 411 -17.32 -12.06 -0.01
N THR A 412 -16.31 -11.84 -0.81
CA THR A 412 -15.00 -12.45 -0.64
C THR A 412 -13.96 -11.43 -0.14
N HIS A 413 -13.06 -11.89 0.71
CA HIS A 413 -11.90 -11.13 1.17
C HIS A 413 -10.64 -11.40 0.33
N GLU A 414 -10.73 -12.33 -0.63
CA GLU A 414 -9.58 -12.82 -1.41
C GLU A 414 -9.41 -12.06 -2.74
N LEU A 415 -9.57 -10.74 -2.69
CA LEU A 415 -9.62 -9.90 -3.90
C LEU A 415 -8.29 -9.85 -4.64
N THR A 416 -7.15 -9.88 -3.94
CA THR A 416 -5.83 -10.02 -4.57
C THR A 416 -5.77 -11.28 -5.43
N ALA A 417 -6.22 -12.43 -4.90
CA ALA A 417 -6.21 -13.69 -5.63
C ALA A 417 -7.19 -13.69 -6.82
N LEU A 418 -8.36 -13.07 -6.67
CA LEU A 418 -9.31 -12.91 -7.78
C LEU A 418 -8.71 -12.05 -8.90
N GLY A 419 -8.03 -10.93 -8.56
CA GLY A 419 -7.38 -10.08 -9.54
C GLY A 419 -6.26 -10.80 -10.30
N LEU A 420 -5.45 -11.58 -9.60
CA LEU A 420 -4.42 -12.43 -10.21
C LEU A 420 -5.02 -13.45 -11.19
N ALA A 421 -6.10 -14.12 -10.78
CA ALA A 421 -6.76 -15.12 -11.63
C ALA A 421 -7.41 -14.49 -12.86
N GLU A 422 -8.05 -13.35 -12.71
CA GLU A 422 -8.68 -12.62 -13.81
C GLU A 422 -7.65 -12.09 -14.82
N LEU A 423 -6.50 -11.60 -14.36
CA LEU A 423 -5.37 -11.25 -15.23
C LEU A 423 -4.84 -12.47 -16.02
N CYS A 424 -4.94 -13.68 -15.47
CA CYS A 424 -4.67 -14.91 -16.19
C CYS A 424 -5.78 -15.33 -17.17
N GLY A 425 -6.96 -14.66 -17.15
CA GLY A 425 -8.09 -14.96 -18.03
C GLY A 425 -9.20 -15.83 -17.40
N VAL A 426 -9.23 -15.99 -16.07
CA VAL A 426 -10.34 -16.63 -15.34
C VAL A 426 -11.50 -15.65 -15.22
N ASP A 427 -12.73 -16.09 -15.50
CA ASP A 427 -13.92 -15.27 -15.19
C ASP A 427 -14.20 -15.32 -13.68
N THR A 428 -14.06 -14.17 -13.01
CA THR A 428 -14.29 -14.01 -11.57
C THR A 428 -15.50 -13.14 -11.25
N ALA A 429 -16.29 -12.72 -12.25
CA ALA A 429 -17.38 -11.77 -12.06
C ALA A 429 -18.42 -12.22 -11.02
N ALA A 430 -18.74 -13.51 -11.00
CA ALA A 430 -19.71 -14.07 -10.05
C ALA A 430 -19.23 -14.00 -8.58
N ALA A 431 -17.92 -14.00 -8.33
CA ALA A 431 -17.37 -13.92 -6.97
C ALA A 431 -17.39 -12.51 -6.38
N ARG A 432 -17.61 -11.48 -7.20
CA ARG A 432 -17.67 -10.07 -6.77
C ARG A 432 -19.08 -9.60 -6.34
N VAL A 433 -19.99 -10.52 -6.11
CA VAL A 433 -21.32 -10.16 -5.58
C VAL A 433 -21.15 -9.44 -4.25
N ALA A 434 -21.80 -8.29 -4.09
CA ALA A 434 -21.77 -7.53 -2.84
C ALA A 434 -22.46 -8.32 -1.73
N THR A 435 -21.79 -8.49 -0.59
CA THR A 435 -22.43 -8.98 0.64
C THR A 435 -23.31 -7.89 1.23
N SER A 436 -22.78 -6.67 1.25
CA SER A 436 -23.45 -5.52 1.84
C SER A 436 -23.24 -4.28 0.98
N THR A 437 -24.29 -3.46 0.94
CA THR A 437 -24.25 -2.15 0.28
C THR A 437 -24.79 -1.12 1.26
N TYR A 438 -24.02 -0.07 1.51
CA TYR A 438 -24.38 1.04 2.38
C TYR A 438 -24.62 2.28 1.53
N ILE A 439 -25.74 2.91 1.77
CA ILE A 439 -26.18 4.12 1.04
C ILE A 439 -26.08 5.31 2.01
N PRO A 440 -25.67 6.50 1.53
CA PRO A 440 -25.71 7.72 2.34
C PRO A 440 -27.11 7.94 2.93
N ASP A 441 -27.18 8.17 4.23
CA ASP A 441 -28.44 8.38 4.97
C ASP A 441 -28.61 9.81 5.51
N GLY A 442 -27.64 10.70 5.21
CA GLY A 442 -27.63 12.08 5.66
C GLY A 442 -27.29 12.27 7.16
N SER A 443 -26.86 11.21 7.85
CA SER A 443 -26.48 11.28 9.26
C SER A 443 -25.20 12.09 9.50
N VAL A 444 -24.32 12.19 8.50
CA VAL A 444 -23.13 13.07 8.52
C VAL A 444 -23.44 14.33 7.73
N THR A 445 -23.22 15.47 8.35
CA THR A 445 -23.56 16.79 7.79
C THR A 445 -22.31 17.67 7.64
N THR A 446 -22.41 18.79 6.96
CA THR A 446 -21.33 19.79 6.84
C THR A 446 -20.71 20.14 8.19
N SER A 447 -21.51 20.22 9.25
CA SER A 447 -20.99 20.52 10.60
C SER A 447 -20.04 19.43 11.15
N HIS A 448 -20.17 18.16 10.74
CA HIS A 448 -19.22 17.10 11.09
C HIS A 448 -17.89 17.31 10.36
N HIS A 449 -17.92 17.64 9.08
CA HIS A 449 -16.74 17.95 8.28
C HIS A 449 -15.98 19.16 8.83
N GLU A 450 -16.67 20.23 9.16
CA GLU A 450 -16.08 21.44 9.76
C GLU A 450 -15.43 21.16 11.12
N ARG A 451 -16.08 20.34 11.96
CA ARG A 451 -15.54 19.94 13.27
C ARG A 451 -14.27 19.11 13.09
N PHE A 452 -14.31 18.12 12.20
CA PHE A 452 -13.14 17.30 11.94
C PHE A 452 -11.99 18.11 11.32
N ALA A 453 -12.27 19.02 10.40
CA ALA A 453 -11.27 19.92 9.82
C ALA A 453 -10.56 20.78 10.90
N ARG A 454 -11.31 21.27 11.90
CA ARG A 454 -10.72 21.99 13.04
C ARG A 454 -9.85 21.08 13.92
N ALA A 455 -10.29 19.84 14.18
CA ALA A 455 -9.50 18.87 14.93
C ALA A 455 -8.20 18.52 14.17
N LEU A 456 -8.31 18.33 12.85
CA LEU A 456 -7.17 18.07 11.98
C LEU A 456 -6.15 19.21 11.99
N ALA A 457 -6.61 20.46 11.97
CA ALA A 457 -5.73 21.63 12.09
C ALA A 457 -4.97 21.64 13.44
N CYS A 458 -5.60 21.20 14.53
CA CYS A 458 -4.92 21.08 15.84
C CYS A 458 -3.88 19.92 15.86
N ALA A 459 -4.09 18.86 15.07
CA ALA A 459 -3.18 17.72 15.00
C ALA A 459 -1.91 18.02 14.19
N ARG A 460 -2.04 18.86 13.16
CA ARG A 460 -0.94 19.24 12.26
C ARG A 460 0.08 20.11 13.00
N ASP A 461 1.32 20.00 12.62
CA ASP A 461 2.45 20.76 13.17
C ASP A 461 2.65 20.63 14.70
N TRP A 462 1.90 19.78 15.38
CA TRP A 462 1.99 19.65 16.85
C TRP A 462 3.42 19.36 17.32
N ARG A 463 4.15 18.49 16.62
CA ARG A 463 5.53 18.13 16.96
C ARG A 463 6.57 19.12 16.44
N SER A 464 6.23 19.95 15.45
CA SER A 464 7.15 20.97 14.92
C SER A 464 7.32 22.16 15.86
N ALA A 465 6.28 22.54 16.60
CA ALA A 465 6.33 23.60 17.61
C ALA A 465 7.33 23.31 18.75
N SER A 466 7.66 22.03 18.98
CA SER A 466 8.61 21.57 20.01
C SER A 466 10.08 21.72 19.61
N ARG A 467 10.41 22.11 18.37
CA ARG A 467 11.77 22.25 17.83
C ARG A 467 12.36 23.66 17.86
N LYS A 468 11.78 24.60 18.61
CA LYS A 468 12.51 25.84 18.90
C LYS A 468 13.67 25.49 19.83
N PRO A 469 14.95 25.69 19.44
CA PRO A 469 16.07 25.36 20.28
C PRO A 469 16.04 26.21 21.55
N ALA A 470 15.92 25.54 22.68
CA ALA A 470 16.22 26.14 23.99
C ALA A 470 17.74 26.32 24.12
N HIS A 471 18.37 27.12 23.27
CA HIS A 471 19.75 27.56 23.43
C HIS A 471 19.94 28.93 22.76
N GLN A 472 19.48 29.98 23.42
CA GLN A 472 20.12 31.29 23.41
C GLN A 472 19.74 31.98 24.73
N GLY A 473 20.66 31.95 25.68
CA GLY A 473 20.50 32.75 26.90
C GLY A 473 21.14 32.15 28.16
N LEU A 474 22.42 31.87 28.13
CA LEU A 474 23.28 31.82 29.33
C LEU A 474 24.75 32.02 28.91
N ALA A 475 25.04 33.23 28.42
CA ALA A 475 26.37 33.79 28.44
C ALA A 475 26.20 35.27 28.74
N GLU A 476 26.47 35.62 29.97
CA GLU A 476 26.77 36.90 30.56
C GLU A 476 26.03 37.08 31.90
N ARG A 477 26.63 36.57 33.00
CA ARG A 477 26.91 37.31 34.23
C ARG A 477 27.90 36.53 35.09
#